data_10b9961c4bd281b2babedd14fdab2385
#
_entry.id   10b9961c4bd281b2babedd14fdab2385
#
_cell.length_a   1.000
_cell.length_b   1.000
_cell.length_c   1.000
_cell.angle_alpha   90.00
_cell.angle_beta   90.00
_cell.angle_gamma   90.00
#
_symmetry.space_group_name_H-M   'P 1'
#
loop_
_entity.id
_entity.type
_entity.pdbx_description
1 polymer ?
#
loop_
_entity_poly.entity_id
_entity_poly.type
_entity_poly.pdbx_seq_one_letter_code
_entity_poly.pdbx_strand_id
1 'polypeptide(L)' 'MKNNIKYQLGRNIKIERIRKDITQEEFAEMIDMSLSYVSKLEQGLTSPTAIALFKMSKVLKIQMEKFFEGIKIS' A
#
# COMPACT_ATOMS: atom_id res chain seq x y z
N MET A 1 -15.70 -0.18 7.04
CA MET A 1 -16.29 1.01 6.37
C MET A 1 -15.36 1.45 5.25
N LYS A 2 -15.94 1.81 4.12
CA LYS A 2 -15.15 2.22 2.96
C LYS A 2 -14.40 3.51 3.16
N ASN A 3 -14.83 4.33 4.14
CA ASN A 3 -14.20 5.63 4.40
C ASN A 3 -13.11 5.60 5.46
N ASN A 4 -12.79 4.42 6.00
CA ASN A 4 -11.75 4.36 7.01
C ASN A 4 -10.36 4.51 6.37
N ILE A 5 -9.39 4.92 7.19
CA ILE A 5 -8.04 5.22 6.72
C ILE A 5 -7.37 3.99 6.12
N LYS A 6 -7.57 2.82 6.72
CA LYS A 6 -6.98 1.58 6.22
C LYS A 6 -7.40 1.29 4.78
N TYR A 7 -8.69 1.46 4.51
CA TYR A 7 -9.23 1.22 3.18
C TYR A 7 -8.64 2.21 2.17
N GLN A 8 -8.64 3.50 2.52
CA GLN A 8 -8.12 4.53 1.64
C GLN A 8 -6.63 4.36 1.38
N LEU A 9 -5.87 4.04 2.42
CA LEU A 9 -4.43 3.82 2.30
C LEU A 9 -4.13 2.60 1.43
N GLY A 10 -4.82 1.50 1.67
CA GLY A 10 -4.64 0.28 0.87
C GLY A 10 -4.93 0.53 -0.60
N ARG A 11 -5.97 1.29 -0.89
CA ARG A 11 -6.33 1.67 -2.25
C ARG A 11 -5.22 2.51 -2.91
N ASN A 12 -4.68 3.49 -2.16
CA ASN A 12 -3.60 4.33 -2.67
C ASN A 12 -2.35 3.50 -2.97
N ILE A 13 -2.02 2.56 -2.09
CA ILE A 13 -0.89 1.67 -2.29
C ILE A 13 -1.08 0.85 -3.58
N LYS A 14 -2.26 0.30 -3.76
CA LYS A 14 -2.58 -0.47 -4.96
C LYS A 14 -2.42 0.36 -6.22
N ILE A 15 -2.93 1.59 -6.20
CA ILE A 15 -2.84 2.49 -7.35
C ILE A 15 -1.38 2.76 -7.71
N GLU A 16 -0.55 3.07 -6.72
CA GLU A 16 0.86 3.36 -6.98
C GLU A 16 1.61 2.13 -7.49
N ARG A 17 1.27 0.94 -6.97
CA ARG A 17 1.84 -0.30 -7.46
C ARG A 17 1.48 -0.53 -8.94
N ILE A 18 0.21 -0.36 -9.27
CA ILE A 18 -0.27 -0.57 -10.65
C ILE A 18 0.39 0.43 -11.60
N ARG A 19 0.59 1.67 -11.15
CA ARG A 19 1.26 2.70 -11.96
C ARG A 19 2.68 2.30 -12.34
N LYS A 20 3.32 1.47 -11.54
CA LYS A 20 4.69 1.00 -11.79
C LYS A 20 4.72 -0.35 -12.49
N ASP A 21 3.55 -0.86 -12.90
CA ASP A 21 3.45 -2.13 -13.62
C ASP A 21 3.97 -3.32 -12.80
N ILE A 22 3.76 -3.28 -11.50
CA ILE A 22 4.25 -4.32 -10.59
C ILE A 22 3.05 -5.16 -10.13
N THR A 23 3.16 -6.49 -10.22
CA THR A 23 2.10 -7.40 -9.73
C THR A 23 2.15 -7.46 -8.20
N GLN A 24 1.06 -7.95 -7.60
CA GLN A 24 1.03 -8.16 -6.15
C GLN A 24 2.13 -9.12 -5.72
N GLU A 25 2.37 -10.18 -6.48
CA GLU A 25 3.42 -11.16 -6.17
C GLU A 25 4.80 -10.51 -6.19
N GLU A 26 5.08 -9.76 -7.24
CA GLU A 26 6.35 -9.04 -7.35
C GLU A 26 6.54 -8.06 -6.20
N PHE A 27 5.49 -7.32 -5.90
CA PHE A 27 5.53 -6.32 -4.84
C PHE A 27 5.80 -6.97 -3.48
N ALA A 28 5.10 -8.06 -3.19
CA ALA A 28 5.29 -8.81 -1.94
C ALA A 28 6.77 -9.26 -1.81
N GLU A 29 7.32 -9.79 -2.87
CA GLU A 29 8.71 -10.22 -2.89
C GLU A 29 9.67 -9.05 -2.66
N MET A 30 9.41 -7.92 -3.34
CA MET A 30 10.28 -6.75 -3.24
C MET A 30 10.31 -6.13 -1.86
N ILE A 31 9.22 -6.22 -1.11
CA ILE A 31 9.14 -5.68 0.26
C ILE A 31 9.35 -6.75 1.33
N ASP A 32 9.66 -7.99 0.90
CA ASP A 32 9.92 -9.13 1.78
C ASP A 32 8.72 -9.45 2.67
N MET A 33 7.53 -9.50 2.07
CA MET A 33 6.29 -9.84 2.75
C MET A 33 5.55 -10.91 1.94
N SER A 34 4.52 -11.51 2.53
CA SER A 34 3.72 -12.53 1.84
C SER A 34 2.74 -11.90 0.85
N LEU A 35 2.36 -12.66 -0.16
CA LEU A 35 1.30 -12.25 -1.09
C LEU A 35 -0.01 -12.01 -0.34
N SER A 36 -0.31 -12.86 0.64
CA SER A 36 -1.51 -12.70 1.45
C SER A 36 -1.53 -11.35 2.17
N TYR A 37 -0.38 -10.94 2.69
CA TYR A 37 -0.25 -9.65 3.37
C TYR A 37 -0.56 -8.50 2.40
N VAL A 38 0.06 -8.51 1.22
CA VAL A 38 -0.16 -7.45 0.23
C VAL A 38 -1.63 -7.41 -0.19
N SER A 39 -2.23 -8.59 -0.42
CA SER A 39 -3.63 -8.67 -0.82
C SER A 39 -4.55 -8.06 0.25
N LYS A 40 -4.34 -8.44 1.51
CA LYS A 40 -5.15 -7.90 2.62
C LYS A 40 -4.94 -6.40 2.80
N LEU A 41 -3.71 -5.96 2.65
CA LEU A 41 -3.37 -4.55 2.77
C LEU A 41 -4.12 -3.72 1.74
N GLU A 42 -4.10 -4.16 0.49
CA GLU A 42 -4.74 -3.43 -0.60
C GLU A 42 -6.26 -3.45 -0.51
N GLN A 43 -6.82 -4.43 0.19
CA GLN A 43 -8.26 -4.50 0.46
C GLN A 43 -8.69 -3.69 1.67
N GLY A 44 -7.74 -3.12 2.42
CA GLY A 44 -8.05 -2.37 3.62
C GLY A 44 -8.34 -3.24 4.83
N LEU A 45 -7.95 -4.52 4.79
CA LEU A 45 -8.20 -5.45 5.87
C LEU A 45 -7.11 -5.40 6.96
N THR A 46 -5.98 -4.82 6.66
CA THR A 46 -4.89 -4.66 7.62
C THR A 46 -4.19 -3.33 7.36
N SER A 47 -3.49 -2.83 8.37
CA SER A 47 -2.71 -1.60 8.25
C SER A 47 -1.24 -1.96 8.05
N PRO A 48 -0.52 -1.23 7.20
CA PRO A 48 0.92 -1.45 7.10
C PRO A 48 1.62 -0.91 8.36
N THR A 49 2.70 -1.56 8.74
CA THR A 49 3.59 -0.96 9.74
C THR A 49 4.34 0.20 9.08
N ALA A 50 4.90 1.08 9.90
CA ALA A 50 5.70 2.18 9.38
C ALA A 50 6.88 1.66 8.55
N ILE A 51 7.50 0.56 8.99
CA ILE A 51 8.63 -0.02 8.27
C ILE A 51 8.20 -0.58 6.91
N ALA A 52 7.06 -1.28 6.88
CA ALA A 52 6.53 -1.80 5.62
C ALA A 52 6.22 -0.67 4.64
N LEU A 53 5.61 0.40 5.15
CA LEU A 53 5.27 1.55 4.32
C LEU A 53 6.52 2.22 3.75
N PHE A 54 7.55 2.33 4.57
CA PHE A 54 8.84 2.87 4.12
C PHE A 54 9.44 2.02 2.99
N LYS A 55 9.44 0.69 3.17
CA LYS A 55 9.92 -0.24 2.14
C LYS A 55 9.15 -0.07 0.84
N MET A 56 7.82 0.05 0.93
CA MET A 56 6.96 0.26 -0.23
C MET A 56 7.31 1.54 -0.96
N SER A 57 7.52 2.63 -0.23
CA SER A 57 7.86 3.91 -0.84
C SER A 57 9.18 3.83 -1.60
N LYS A 58 10.16 3.09 -1.06
CA LYS A 58 11.46 2.92 -1.71
C LYS A 58 11.34 2.07 -2.97
N VAL A 59 10.61 0.96 -2.89
CA VAL A 59 10.39 0.07 -4.03
C VAL A 59 9.65 0.81 -5.16
N LEU A 60 8.64 1.58 -4.80
CA LEU A 60 7.84 2.31 -5.79
C LEU A 60 8.49 3.64 -6.20
N LYS A 61 9.55 4.03 -5.53
CA LYS A 61 10.29 5.27 -5.83
C LYS A 61 9.39 6.50 -5.75
N ILE A 62 8.60 6.57 -4.69
CA ILE A 62 7.72 7.71 -4.43
C ILE A 62 7.94 8.20 -3.01
N GLN A 63 7.52 9.44 -2.74
CA GLN A 63 7.52 9.98 -1.39
C GLN A 63 6.40 9.32 -0.59
N MET A 64 6.62 9.10 0.70
CA MET A 64 5.62 8.47 1.57
C MET A 64 4.30 9.23 1.59
N GLU A 65 4.33 10.54 1.49
CA GLU A 65 3.12 11.35 1.45
C GLU A 65 2.19 10.96 0.32
N LYS A 66 2.73 10.40 -0.76
CA LYS A 66 1.93 9.98 -1.91
C LYS A 66 0.89 8.94 -1.52
N PHE A 67 1.22 8.07 -0.55
CA PHE A 67 0.27 7.07 -0.08
C PHE A 67 -0.92 7.68 0.65
N PHE A 68 -0.78 8.88 1.15
CA PHE A 68 -1.80 9.52 1.97
C PHE A 68 -2.61 10.58 1.20
N GLU A 69 -2.36 10.73 -0.09
CA GLU A 69 -3.08 11.69 -0.91
C GLU A 69 -4.57 11.42 -0.90
N GLY A 70 -5.34 12.47 -0.66
CA GLY A 70 -6.79 12.39 -0.71
C GLY A 70 -7.44 11.65 0.44
N ILE A 71 -6.65 11.19 1.43
CA ILE A 71 -7.23 10.48 2.57
C ILE A 71 -7.93 11.48 3.48
N LYS A 72 -9.16 11.16 3.83
CA LYS A 72 -10.00 12.01 4.68
C LYS A 72 -10.24 11.32 6.00
N ILE A 73 -10.16 12.12 7.06
CA ILE A 73 -10.49 11.70 8.41
C ILE A 73 -11.89 12.23 8.70
N SER A 74 -12.80 11.32 9.05
CA SER A 74 -14.18 11.73 9.37
C SER A 74 -14.68 11.04 10.61
#